data_2ba73a914f0626dd6aa0429b48eeda49
#
_entry.id   2ba73a914f0626dd6aa0429b48eeda49
#
_cell.length_a   1.000
_cell.length_b   1.000
_cell.length_c   1.000
_cell.angle_alpha   90.00
_cell.angle_beta   90.00
_cell.angle_gamma   90.00
#
_symmetry.space_group_name_H-M   'P 1'
#
loop_
_entity.id
_entity.type
_entity.pdbx_description
1 polymer ?
#
loop_
_entity_poly.entity_id
_entity_poly.type
_entity_poly.pdbx_seq_one_letter_code
_entity_poly.pdbx_strand_id
1 'polypeptide(L)'
;MKRFIIIALFFFVAGFIFAQNEVGQPNPALIGIDSAQQHLREVSVDRFEFDGFWRAHISSDDGFVTTRQFRGGASNRPPIPGEEGLNIRDEHVLGMRVDFTRRSHSQMTITPLRPIQIEGITKTISVWAAGRNFNHRLYVMGQDFLGRDFELFMGRLNFQGWQRLTVAVPPQGHDGFSGIVQRNYHYNNHMGIRITGFRVVFDMMQAFGSYYLYLDDLRAVTDLFAEHSRDPDDMVDGW
;
A
#
# COMPACT_ATOMS: atom_id res chain seq x y z
N MET A 1 -45.63 29.70 53.72
CA MET A 1 -44.99 28.50 53.25
C MET A 1 -44.64 28.69 51.77
N LYS A 2 -43.40 29.06 51.46
CA LYS A 2 -42.94 29.26 50.06
C LYS A 2 -42.10 28.04 49.66
N ARG A 3 -42.60 27.32 48.65
CA ARG A 3 -41.88 26.18 48.06
C ARG A 3 -40.91 26.71 47.04
N PHE A 4 -39.60 26.55 47.25
CA PHE A 4 -38.56 26.77 46.25
C PHE A 4 -38.43 25.54 45.34
N ILE A 5 -38.68 25.74 44.06
CA ILE A 5 -38.38 24.73 43.02
C ILE A 5 -36.99 25.06 42.50
N ILE A 6 -36.03 24.15 42.75
CA ILE A 6 -34.67 24.22 42.19
C ILE A 6 -34.72 23.47 40.85
N ILE A 7 -34.60 24.22 39.76
CA ILE A 7 -34.45 23.65 38.41
C ILE A 7 -32.95 23.41 38.21
N ALA A 8 -32.54 22.14 38.23
CA ALA A 8 -31.19 21.75 37.89
C ALA A 8 -31.07 21.75 36.36
N LEU A 9 -30.32 22.70 35.84
CA LEU A 9 -29.99 22.79 34.41
C LEU A 9 -28.83 21.85 34.11
N PHE A 10 -29.13 20.67 33.55
CA PHE A 10 -28.11 19.77 33.04
C PHE A 10 -27.56 20.31 31.74
N PHE A 11 -26.37 20.90 31.78
CA PHE A 11 -25.59 21.20 30.59
C PHE A 11 -25.06 19.90 30.00
N PHE A 12 -25.69 19.44 28.92
CA PHE A 12 -25.20 18.36 28.09
C PHE A 12 -24.05 18.93 27.22
N VAL A 13 -22.82 18.81 27.69
CA VAL A 13 -21.66 19.08 26.86
C VAL A 13 -21.51 17.91 25.90
N ALA A 14 -22.10 18.04 24.70
CA ALA A 14 -21.78 17.15 23.60
C ALA A 14 -20.32 17.39 23.18
N GLY A 15 -19.43 16.58 23.71
CA GLY A 15 -18.05 16.52 23.25
C GLY A 15 -18.03 16.07 21.80
N PHE A 16 -17.79 17.00 20.89
CA PHE A 16 -17.41 16.66 19.53
C PHE A 16 -16.06 15.95 19.59
N ILE A 17 -16.11 14.61 19.51
CA ILE A 17 -14.93 13.82 19.21
C ILE A 17 -14.60 14.14 17.76
N PHE A 18 -13.71 15.08 17.54
CA PHE A 18 -13.02 15.18 16.27
C PHE A 18 -12.16 13.92 16.16
N ALA A 19 -12.66 12.92 15.41
CA ALA A 19 -11.80 11.90 14.87
C ALA A 19 -10.72 12.65 14.09
N GLN A 20 -9.50 12.64 14.59
CA GLN A 20 -8.34 13.08 13.82
C GLN A 20 -8.22 12.07 12.68
N ASN A 21 -8.89 12.40 11.54
CA ASN A 21 -8.49 11.82 10.29
C ASN A 21 -7.01 12.15 10.14
N GLU A 22 -6.17 11.13 10.00
CA GLU A 22 -4.78 11.33 9.59
C GLU A 22 -4.84 12.19 8.32
N VAL A 23 -4.45 13.44 8.47
CA VAL A 23 -4.57 14.46 7.43
C VAL A 23 -3.69 14.02 6.27
N GLY A 24 -4.31 13.66 5.14
CA GLY A 24 -3.59 13.60 3.89
C GLY A 24 -3.74 12.39 2.97
N GLN A 25 -4.30 11.26 3.41
CA GLN A 25 -4.49 10.15 2.46
C GLN A 25 -5.89 10.21 1.82
N PRO A 26 -5.99 10.34 0.47
CA PRO A 26 -7.27 10.31 -0.21
C PRO A 26 -7.95 8.95 -0.01
N ASN A 27 -9.29 8.95 0.10
CA ASN A 27 -10.05 7.72 0.24
C ASN A 27 -9.96 6.89 -1.06
N PRO A 28 -9.42 5.66 -1.02
CA PRO A 28 -9.27 4.83 -2.22
C PRO A 28 -10.58 4.56 -2.97
N ALA A 29 -11.71 4.51 -2.26
CA ALA A 29 -13.03 4.26 -2.87
C ALA A 29 -13.58 5.43 -3.68
N LEU A 30 -13.03 6.64 -3.48
CA LEU A 30 -13.50 7.86 -4.18
C LEU A 30 -12.60 8.25 -5.34
N ILE A 31 -11.51 7.53 -5.58
CA ILE A 31 -10.57 7.87 -6.64
C ILE A 31 -11.13 7.48 -8.00
N GLY A 32 -11.26 8.46 -8.87
CA GLY A 32 -11.62 8.26 -10.28
C GLY A 32 -13.10 8.19 -10.60
N ILE A 33 -14.00 8.49 -9.66
CA ILE A 33 -15.45 8.44 -9.90
C ILE A 33 -15.93 9.55 -10.88
N ASP A 34 -15.24 10.68 -10.94
CA ASP A 34 -15.73 11.89 -11.63
C ASP A 34 -15.00 12.26 -12.94
N SER A 35 -14.13 11.40 -13.47
CA SER A 35 -13.39 11.74 -14.69
C SER A 35 -13.88 10.96 -15.91
N ALA A 36 -14.39 11.69 -16.90
CA ALA A 36 -14.90 11.13 -18.16
C ALA A 36 -13.79 10.53 -19.07
N GLN A 37 -12.53 10.77 -18.78
CA GLN A 37 -11.39 10.33 -19.59
C GLN A 37 -10.41 9.51 -18.73
N GLN A 38 -10.87 8.38 -18.20
CA GLN A 38 -10.02 7.44 -17.46
C GLN A 38 -10.25 6.03 -17.94
N HIS A 39 -9.16 5.29 -18.05
CA HIS A 39 -9.18 3.86 -18.30
C HIS A 39 -8.55 3.14 -17.10
N LEU A 40 -9.30 3.09 -16.00
CA LEU A 40 -8.87 2.43 -14.78
C LEU A 40 -8.85 0.92 -14.95
N ARG A 41 -7.70 0.32 -14.66
CA ARG A 41 -7.51 -1.11 -14.67
C ARG A 41 -6.81 -1.57 -13.40
N GLU A 42 -7.32 -2.65 -12.78
CA GLU A 42 -6.59 -3.36 -11.74
C GLU A 42 -5.56 -4.26 -12.40
N VAL A 43 -4.31 -4.17 -11.98
CA VAL A 43 -3.19 -4.95 -12.51
C VAL A 43 -2.48 -5.68 -11.39
N SER A 44 -2.01 -6.91 -11.68
CA SER A 44 -1.11 -7.63 -10.78
C SER A 44 0.29 -7.02 -10.88
N VAL A 45 0.84 -6.63 -9.73
CA VAL A 45 2.21 -6.12 -9.63
C VAL A 45 3.16 -7.25 -9.27
N ASP A 46 2.81 -8.06 -8.27
CA ASP A 46 3.56 -9.26 -7.87
C ASP A 46 2.65 -10.22 -7.09
N ARG A 47 2.74 -11.51 -7.40
CA ARG A 47 1.99 -12.58 -6.71
C ARG A 47 2.83 -13.33 -5.68
N PHE A 48 4.08 -12.91 -5.47
CA PHE A 48 5.05 -13.52 -4.56
C PHE A 48 5.37 -14.99 -4.86
N GLU A 49 5.28 -15.40 -6.15
CA GLU A 49 5.47 -16.79 -6.59
C GLU A 49 6.94 -17.20 -6.77
N PHE A 50 7.87 -16.23 -6.77
CA PHE A 50 9.29 -16.51 -7.02
C PHE A 50 10.08 -16.50 -5.71
N ASP A 51 10.60 -17.69 -5.35
CA ASP A 51 11.48 -17.83 -4.17
C ASP A 51 12.76 -17.00 -4.32
N GLY A 52 13.14 -16.31 -3.24
CA GLY A 52 14.34 -15.46 -3.19
C GLY A 52 14.23 -14.12 -3.92
N PHE A 53 13.12 -13.83 -4.61
CA PHE A 53 12.92 -12.52 -5.23
C PHE A 53 12.72 -11.41 -4.21
N TRP A 54 12.04 -11.70 -3.11
CA TRP A 54 11.84 -10.79 -1.99
C TRP A 54 12.76 -11.14 -0.84
N ARG A 55 13.39 -10.14 -0.24
CA ARG A 55 14.27 -10.26 0.92
C ARG A 55 13.83 -9.34 2.02
N ALA A 56 13.83 -9.84 3.25
CA ALA A 56 13.56 -9.02 4.42
C ALA A 56 14.87 -8.74 5.17
N HIS A 57 14.96 -7.54 5.75
CA HIS A 57 16.07 -7.10 6.55
C HIS A 57 15.58 -6.39 7.82
N ILE A 58 16.20 -6.69 8.94
CA ILE A 58 16.06 -5.99 10.23
C ILE A 58 17.47 -5.71 10.77
N SER A 59 17.61 -4.66 11.59
CA SER A 59 18.88 -4.40 12.26
C SER A 59 19.27 -5.61 13.12
N SER A 60 20.53 -6.03 13.03
CA SER A 60 21.06 -7.14 13.83
C SER A 60 20.95 -6.93 15.34
N ASP A 61 20.92 -5.68 15.79
CA ASP A 61 20.72 -5.31 17.18
C ASP A 61 19.31 -5.56 17.67
N ASP A 62 18.31 -5.50 16.75
CA ASP A 62 16.90 -5.61 17.07
C ASP A 62 16.35 -7.03 16.91
N GLY A 63 16.99 -7.84 16.04
CA GLY A 63 16.52 -9.19 15.81
C GLY A 63 17.07 -9.85 14.56
N PHE A 64 16.47 -10.99 14.22
CA PHE A 64 16.74 -11.74 13.01
C PHE A 64 15.47 -11.93 12.20
N VAL A 65 15.57 -11.92 10.88
CA VAL A 65 14.45 -12.20 10.00
C VAL A 65 14.77 -13.37 9.08
N THR A 66 13.80 -14.26 8.93
CA THR A 66 13.84 -15.36 7.97
C THR A 66 12.68 -15.21 7.00
N THR A 67 12.97 -15.30 5.71
CA THR A 67 11.99 -15.21 4.63
C THR A 67 11.84 -16.56 3.96
N ARG A 68 10.60 -17.00 3.72
CA ARG A 68 10.28 -18.25 3.01
C ARG A 68 8.98 -18.11 2.24
N GLN A 69 8.84 -18.90 1.18
CA GLN A 69 7.56 -19.14 0.53
C GLN A 69 6.77 -20.23 1.23
N PHE A 70 5.47 -20.03 1.30
CA PHE A 70 4.53 -21.02 1.83
C PHE A 70 3.41 -21.25 0.82
N ARG A 71 2.97 -22.49 0.72
CA ARG A 71 1.80 -22.86 -0.06
C ARG A 71 0.52 -22.34 0.61
N GLY A 72 -0.35 -21.72 -0.15
CA GLY A 72 -1.60 -21.16 0.32
C GLY A 72 -1.77 -19.70 -0.12
N GLY A 73 -2.77 -19.01 0.40
CA GLY A 73 -3.08 -17.62 0.07
C GLY A 73 -4.36 -17.15 0.72
N ALA A 74 -4.75 -15.91 0.42
CA ALA A 74 -6.01 -15.34 0.86
C ALA A 74 -7.18 -15.98 0.09
N SER A 75 -7.96 -16.84 0.76
CA SER A 75 -9.08 -17.59 0.12
C SER A 75 -10.18 -16.71 -0.46
N ASN A 76 -10.34 -15.49 0.07
CA ASN A 76 -11.38 -14.54 -0.36
C ASN A 76 -10.87 -13.51 -1.40
N ARG A 77 -9.74 -13.79 -2.02
CA ARG A 77 -9.15 -12.92 -3.00
C ARG A 77 -9.97 -12.94 -4.31
N PRO A 78 -10.51 -11.79 -4.76
CA PRO A 78 -11.21 -11.73 -6.03
C PRO A 78 -10.23 -11.89 -7.21
N PRO A 79 -10.61 -12.55 -8.30
CA PRO A 79 -9.81 -12.58 -9.51
C PRO A 79 -9.63 -11.16 -10.06
N ILE A 80 -8.52 -10.93 -10.77
CA ILE A 80 -8.31 -9.67 -11.48
C ILE A 80 -9.16 -9.69 -12.76
N PRO A 81 -9.98 -8.66 -13.00
CA PRO A 81 -10.77 -8.58 -14.24
C PRO A 81 -9.88 -8.64 -15.49
N GLY A 82 -10.22 -9.55 -16.41
CA GLY A 82 -9.46 -9.80 -17.64
C GLY A 82 -8.37 -10.86 -17.53
N GLU A 83 -8.15 -11.44 -16.35
CA GLU A 83 -7.27 -12.59 -16.15
C GLU A 83 -8.05 -13.92 -15.99
N GLU A 84 -9.38 -13.85 -16.07
CA GLU A 84 -10.23 -15.02 -15.96
C GLU A 84 -9.94 -16.02 -17.08
N GLY A 85 -9.58 -17.23 -16.69
CA GLY A 85 -9.24 -18.31 -17.64
C GLY A 85 -7.77 -18.35 -18.04
N LEU A 86 -6.94 -17.42 -17.60
CA LEU A 86 -5.50 -17.53 -17.74
C LEU A 86 -4.95 -18.49 -16.67
N ASN A 87 -4.12 -19.44 -17.12
CA ASN A 87 -3.44 -20.36 -16.19
C ASN A 87 -2.23 -19.68 -15.55
N ILE A 88 -2.49 -18.69 -14.68
CA ILE A 88 -1.45 -17.95 -13.97
C ILE A 88 -1.16 -18.66 -12.66
N ARG A 89 0.11 -18.90 -12.40
CA ARG A 89 0.56 -19.52 -11.15
C ARG A 89 0.27 -18.57 -9.99
N ASP A 90 -0.42 -19.08 -8.98
CA ASP A 90 -0.85 -18.32 -7.81
C ASP A 90 -1.10 -19.26 -6.62
N GLU A 91 -0.03 -19.93 -6.19
CA GLU A 91 -0.07 -21.00 -5.18
C GLU A 91 0.70 -20.66 -3.91
N HIS A 92 1.55 -19.61 -3.93
CA HIS A 92 2.46 -19.32 -2.84
C HIS A 92 2.27 -17.91 -2.30
N VAL A 93 2.70 -17.74 -1.04
CA VAL A 93 2.74 -16.47 -0.33
C VAL A 93 4.13 -16.24 0.24
N LEU A 94 4.50 -14.97 0.39
CA LEU A 94 5.71 -14.57 1.06
C LEU A 94 5.50 -14.59 2.57
N GLY A 95 6.20 -15.44 3.30
CA GLY A 95 6.18 -15.49 4.76
C GLY A 95 7.49 -15.00 5.36
N MET A 96 7.38 -14.21 6.40
CA MET A 96 8.50 -13.69 7.18
C MET A 96 8.33 -14.02 8.64
N ARG A 97 9.39 -14.51 9.26
CA ARG A 97 9.50 -14.70 10.70
C ARG A 97 10.56 -13.75 11.23
N VAL A 98 10.19 -12.93 12.20
CA VAL A 98 11.09 -12.04 12.93
C VAL A 98 11.24 -12.57 14.35
N ASP A 99 12.47 -12.80 14.78
CA ASP A 99 12.82 -13.15 16.15
C ASP A 99 13.52 -11.95 16.79
N PHE A 100 12.83 -11.28 17.74
CA PHE A 100 13.35 -10.07 18.38
C PHE A 100 14.38 -10.41 19.45
N THR A 101 15.52 -9.70 19.45
CA THR A 101 16.55 -9.80 20.50
C THR A 101 16.29 -8.83 21.65
N ARG A 102 15.65 -7.71 21.37
CA ARG A 102 15.30 -6.69 22.36
C ARG A 102 14.02 -5.97 21.99
N ARG A 103 13.40 -5.34 22.98
CA ARG A 103 12.29 -4.42 22.76
C ARG A 103 12.84 -3.05 22.39
N SER A 104 12.55 -2.61 21.17
CA SER A 104 13.00 -1.31 20.65
C SER A 104 12.00 -0.77 19.61
N HIS A 105 12.19 0.48 19.20
CA HIS A 105 11.55 1.03 18.02
C HIS A 105 12.21 0.48 16.76
N SER A 106 12.00 -0.79 16.51
CA SER A 106 12.60 -1.49 15.39
C SER A 106 11.73 -1.45 14.15
N GLN A 107 12.35 -1.65 13.01
CA GLN A 107 11.69 -1.73 11.72
C GLN A 107 12.31 -2.82 10.86
N MET A 108 11.48 -3.44 10.03
CA MET A 108 11.89 -4.40 9.02
C MET A 108 11.60 -3.83 7.64
N THR A 109 12.56 -3.93 6.73
CA THR A 109 12.37 -3.63 5.31
C THR A 109 12.25 -4.92 4.51
N ILE A 110 11.35 -4.95 3.55
CA ILE A 110 11.10 -6.08 2.65
C ILE A 110 11.28 -5.55 1.25
N THR A 111 12.34 -5.97 0.55
CA THR A 111 12.73 -5.40 -0.75
C THR A 111 12.78 -6.49 -1.82
N PRO A 112 12.28 -6.20 -3.04
CA PRO A 112 12.49 -7.09 -4.18
C PRO A 112 13.94 -6.98 -4.67
N LEU A 113 14.42 -7.96 -5.43
CA LEU A 113 15.76 -7.93 -6.05
C LEU A 113 15.95 -6.75 -7.00
N ARG A 114 14.86 -6.26 -7.56
CA ARG A 114 14.83 -5.06 -8.45
C ARG A 114 13.51 -4.33 -8.21
N PRO A 115 13.49 -3.00 -8.34
CA PRO A 115 12.25 -2.24 -8.28
C PRO A 115 11.25 -2.74 -9.34
N ILE A 116 9.98 -2.81 -8.96
CA ILE A 116 8.91 -3.28 -9.83
C ILE A 116 8.20 -2.07 -10.41
N GLN A 117 8.23 -1.93 -11.73
CA GLN A 117 7.58 -0.83 -12.44
C GLN A 117 6.06 -1.05 -12.48
N ILE A 118 5.29 0.01 -12.22
CA ILE A 118 3.85 0.07 -12.48
C ILE A 118 3.64 1.12 -13.55
N GLU A 119 3.06 0.71 -14.68
CA GLU A 119 2.79 1.59 -15.81
C GLU A 119 1.51 2.41 -15.62
N GLY A 120 1.41 3.53 -16.32
CA GLY A 120 0.27 4.43 -16.24
C GLY A 120 0.25 5.30 -14.98
N ILE A 121 -0.89 5.89 -14.70
CA ILE A 121 -1.09 6.74 -13.51
C ILE A 121 -1.73 5.91 -12.41
N THR A 122 -0.90 5.42 -11.49
CA THR A 122 -1.34 4.62 -10.35
C THR A 122 -2.22 5.43 -9.41
N LYS A 123 -3.41 4.93 -9.13
CA LYS A 123 -4.38 5.53 -8.22
C LYS A 123 -4.32 4.90 -6.84
N THR A 124 -4.25 3.57 -6.80
CA THR A 124 -4.18 2.83 -5.53
C THR A 124 -3.18 1.68 -5.62
N ILE A 125 -2.61 1.33 -4.49
CA ILE A 125 -1.79 0.14 -4.30
C ILE A 125 -2.43 -0.70 -3.20
N SER A 126 -2.53 -2.00 -3.40
CA SER A 126 -3.08 -2.92 -2.41
C SER A 126 -2.26 -4.19 -2.30
N VAL A 127 -2.24 -4.76 -1.10
CA VAL A 127 -1.60 -6.05 -0.81
C VAL A 127 -2.45 -6.83 0.19
N TRP A 128 -2.53 -8.13 0.03
CA TRP A 128 -3.10 -9.00 1.05
C TRP A 128 -2.06 -9.29 2.12
N ALA A 129 -2.43 -9.10 3.38
CA ALA A 129 -1.56 -9.32 4.51
C ALA A 129 -2.23 -10.18 5.58
N ALA A 130 -1.44 -11.02 6.26
CA ALA A 130 -1.86 -11.71 7.47
C ALA A 130 -0.92 -11.32 8.62
N GLY A 131 -1.38 -10.35 9.44
CA GLY A 131 -0.58 -9.66 10.45
C GLY A 131 -0.64 -10.27 11.84
N ARG A 132 -1.39 -11.36 12.05
CA ARG A 132 -1.52 -12.08 13.33
C ARG A 132 -2.01 -11.24 14.51
N ASN A 133 -2.77 -10.17 14.25
CA ASN A 133 -3.35 -9.26 15.24
C ASN A 133 -2.32 -8.51 16.10
N PHE A 134 -1.22 -8.09 15.48
CA PHE A 134 -0.22 -7.22 16.12
C PHE A 134 -0.40 -5.78 15.66
N ASN A 135 -0.20 -4.80 16.55
CA ASN A 135 -0.39 -3.38 16.25
C ASN A 135 0.80 -2.76 15.47
N HIS A 136 1.46 -3.58 14.65
CA HIS A 136 2.54 -3.12 13.78
C HIS A 136 1.96 -2.35 12.61
N ARG A 137 2.76 -1.46 12.02
CA ARG A 137 2.35 -0.60 10.90
C ARG A 137 3.04 -1.04 9.62
N LEU A 138 2.27 -1.22 8.55
CA LEU A 138 2.76 -1.57 7.23
C LEU A 138 2.76 -0.32 6.33
N TYR A 139 3.88 -0.14 5.62
CA TYR A 139 4.06 0.91 4.62
C TYR A 139 4.52 0.28 3.31
N VAL A 140 4.08 0.83 2.19
CA VAL A 140 4.66 0.56 0.88
C VAL A 140 5.68 1.66 0.56
N MET A 141 6.83 1.25 0.04
CA MET A 141 7.90 2.14 -0.40
C MET A 141 7.98 2.13 -1.91
N GLY A 142 8.25 3.27 -2.49
CA GLY A 142 8.42 3.39 -3.93
C GLY A 142 9.24 4.58 -4.34
N GLN A 143 9.45 4.67 -5.64
CA GLN A 143 10.05 5.83 -6.31
C GLN A 143 9.10 6.39 -7.34
N ASP A 144 9.00 7.69 -7.38
CA ASP A 144 8.22 8.41 -8.37
C ASP A 144 8.94 8.43 -9.73
N PHE A 145 8.31 9.03 -10.73
CA PHE A 145 8.89 9.16 -12.08
C PHE A 145 10.23 9.90 -12.07
N LEU A 146 10.45 10.85 -11.16
CA LEU A 146 11.70 11.61 -11.02
C LEU A 146 12.76 10.88 -10.18
N GLY A 147 12.46 9.67 -9.70
CA GLY A 147 13.35 8.89 -8.85
C GLY A 147 13.36 9.35 -7.38
N ARG A 148 12.40 10.17 -6.95
CA ARG A 148 12.25 10.57 -5.55
C ARG A 148 11.59 9.45 -4.78
N ASP A 149 12.16 9.10 -3.64
CA ASP A 149 11.57 8.10 -2.76
C ASP A 149 10.28 8.61 -2.10
N PHE A 150 9.30 7.73 -1.99
CA PHE A 150 8.09 7.97 -1.23
C PHE A 150 7.73 6.76 -0.38
N GLU A 151 6.92 7.01 0.62
CA GLU A 151 6.40 6.00 1.50
C GLU A 151 4.94 6.30 1.85
N LEU A 152 4.09 5.27 1.71
CA LEU A 152 2.65 5.39 1.99
C LEU A 152 2.23 4.40 3.06
N PHE A 153 1.50 4.89 4.05
CA PHE A 153 0.95 4.07 5.12
C PHE A 153 -0.21 3.22 4.60
N MET A 154 -0.07 1.90 4.63
CA MET A 154 -1.10 0.97 4.17
C MET A 154 -2.09 0.59 5.26
N GLY A 155 -1.65 0.57 6.52
CA GLY A 155 -2.52 0.21 7.64
C GLY A 155 -1.76 -0.44 8.79
N ARG A 156 -2.55 -0.81 9.83
CA ARG A 156 -2.08 -1.58 10.98
C ARG A 156 -2.38 -3.05 10.77
N LEU A 157 -1.51 -3.91 11.31
CA LEU A 157 -1.60 -5.37 11.19
C LEU A 157 -2.40 -6.00 12.35
N ASN A 158 -3.28 -5.23 13.00
CA ASN A 158 -4.06 -5.60 14.18
C ASN A 158 -5.39 -6.30 13.84
N PHE A 159 -5.33 -7.22 12.89
CA PHE A 159 -6.46 -8.05 12.47
C PHE A 159 -6.08 -9.53 12.43
N GLN A 160 -7.10 -10.39 12.48
CA GLN A 160 -6.93 -11.83 12.33
C GLN A 160 -7.19 -12.29 10.90
N GLY A 161 -6.41 -13.28 10.46
CA GLY A 161 -6.53 -13.83 9.12
C GLY A 161 -5.95 -12.90 8.04
N TRP A 162 -6.43 -13.09 6.83
CA TRP A 162 -6.04 -12.30 5.66
C TRP A 162 -6.92 -11.07 5.50
N GLN A 163 -6.31 -9.93 5.29
CA GLN A 163 -7.00 -8.68 4.96
C GLN A 163 -6.28 -7.96 3.82
N ARG A 164 -7.04 -7.41 2.90
CA ARG A 164 -6.53 -6.53 1.85
C ARG A 164 -6.30 -5.13 2.45
N LEU A 165 -5.08 -4.68 2.44
CA LEU A 165 -4.68 -3.32 2.80
C LEU A 165 -4.53 -2.51 1.51
N THR A 166 -5.17 -1.36 1.45
CA THR A 166 -5.18 -0.50 0.26
C THR A 166 -4.82 0.92 0.65
N VAL A 167 -3.95 1.52 -0.14
CA VAL A 167 -3.56 2.93 0.01
C VAL A 167 -3.73 3.67 -1.31
N ALA A 168 -4.18 4.92 -1.23
CA ALA A 168 -4.22 5.82 -2.37
C ALA A 168 -2.84 6.43 -2.63
N VAL A 169 -2.49 6.57 -3.90
CA VAL A 169 -1.29 7.29 -4.32
C VAL A 169 -1.64 8.76 -4.53
N PRO A 170 -1.12 9.68 -3.70
CA PRO A 170 -1.41 11.10 -3.82
C PRO A 170 -0.98 11.63 -5.19
N PRO A 171 -1.85 12.32 -5.93
CA PRO A 171 -1.48 12.92 -7.20
C PRO A 171 -0.46 14.05 -7.00
N GLN A 172 0.25 14.39 -8.05
CA GLN A 172 1.12 15.56 -8.06
C GLN A 172 0.28 16.82 -7.78
N GLY A 173 0.74 17.64 -6.85
CA GLY A 173 0.11 18.94 -6.56
C GLY A 173 0.31 19.95 -7.67
N HIS A 174 -0.54 20.98 -7.68
CA HIS A 174 -0.45 22.10 -8.66
C HIS A 174 0.84 22.90 -8.52
N ASP A 175 1.53 22.85 -7.38
CA ASP A 175 2.81 23.48 -7.13
C ASP A 175 3.99 22.75 -7.82
N GLY A 176 3.74 21.58 -8.42
CA GLY A 176 4.74 20.75 -9.09
C GLY A 176 5.72 20.03 -8.14
N PHE A 177 5.65 20.29 -6.84
CA PHE A 177 6.58 19.75 -5.84
C PHE A 177 5.94 18.76 -4.87
N SER A 178 4.69 18.98 -4.51
CA SER A 178 3.94 18.10 -3.62
C SER A 178 3.38 16.89 -4.36
N GLY A 179 3.07 15.82 -3.60
CA GLY A 179 2.54 14.58 -4.15
C GLY A 179 3.58 13.73 -4.86
N ILE A 180 3.10 12.71 -5.58
CA ILE A 180 3.92 11.73 -6.29
C ILE A 180 3.82 12.02 -7.79
N VAL A 181 4.96 12.34 -8.40
CA VAL A 181 5.05 12.62 -9.84
C VAL A 181 5.06 11.30 -10.58
N GLN A 182 4.08 11.11 -11.46
CA GLN A 182 3.93 9.86 -12.21
C GLN A 182 4.12 10.03 -13.71
N ARG A 183 4.22 11.27 -14.20
CA ARG A 183 4.41 11.60 -15.62
C ARG A 183 5.20 12.88 -15.78
N ASN A 184 5.89 13.00 -16.91
CA ASN A 184 6.45 14.25 -17.35
C ASN A 184 6.01 14.52 -18.79
N TYR A 185 5.40 15.67 -19.03
CA TYR A 185 4.88 16.05 -20.35
C TYR A 185 5.97 16.24 -21.43
N HIS A 186 7.23 16.45 -21.01
CA HIS A 186 8.35 16.70 -21.91
C HIS A 186 9.13 15.46 -22.34
N TYR A 187 8.87 14.32 -21.67
CA TYR A 187 9.56 13.07 -21.99
C TYR A 187 8.53 12.04 -22.41
N ASN A 188 8.69 11.57 -23.62
CA ASN A 188 7.86 10.55 -24.25
C ASN A 188 8.11 9.13 -23.65
N ASN A 189 8.51 9.06 -22.39
CA ASN A 189 8.92 7.84 -21.72
C ASN A 189 7.87 7.34 -20.72
N HIS A 190 7.95 6.05 -20.44
CA HIS A 190 7.06 5.31 -19.57
C HIS A 190 6.63 6.09 -18.34
N MET A 191 5.33 6.34 -18.25
CA MET A 191 4.69 6.90 -17.07
C MET A 191 4.66 5.87 -15.95
N GLY A 192 4.52 6.31 -14.72
CA GLY A 192 4.27 5.46 -13.58
C GLY A 192 5.27 5.62 -12.45
N ILE A 193 5.16 4.71 -11.51
CA ILE A 193 5.98 4.63 -10.30
C ILE A 193 6.69 3.29 -10.24
N ARG A 194 7.67 3.18 -9.35
CA ARG A 194 8.37 1.94 -9.05
C ARG A 194 8.16 1.56 -7.61
N ILE A 195 7.77 0.32 -7.34
CA ILE A 195 7.74 -0.23 -5.98
C ILE A 195 9.13 -0.72 -5.63
N THR A 196 9.68 -0.19 -4.54
CA THR A 196 10.99 -0.56 -4.00
C THR A 196 10.89 -1.49 -2.79
N GLY A 197 9.67 -1.65 -2.23
CA GLY A 197 9.44 -2.62 -1.17
C GLY A 197 8.35 -2.24 -0.18
N PHE A 198 8.46 -2.86 0.98
CA PHE A 198 7.61 -2.57 2.14
C PHE A 198 8.45 -2.30 3.37
N ARG A 199 7.92 -1.51 4.28
CA ARG A 199 8.47 -1.30 5.61
C ARG A 199 7.44 -1.66 6.67
N VAL A 200 7.85 -2.47 7.64
CA VAL A 200 7.07 -2.76 8.85
C VAL A 200 7.71 -2.04 10.01
N VAL A 201 6.96 -1.15 10.65
CA VAL A 201 7.38 -0.49 11.89
C VAL A 201 6.72 -1.21 13.06
N PHE A 202 7.54 -1.79 13.92
CA PHE A 202 7.06 -2.61 15.02
C PHE A 202 6.59 -1.74 16.20
N ASP A 203 5.48 -2.15 16.79
CA ASP A 203 5.06 -1.60 18.09
C ASP A 203 6.00 -2.13 19.17
N MET A 204 6.69 -1.23 19.87
CA MET A 204 7.66 -1.58 20.90
C MET A 204 7.06 -2.44 22.02
N MET A 205 5.78 -2.25 22.34
CA MET A 205 5.12 -3.05 23.39
C MET A 205 4.90 -4.50 22.96
N GLN A 206 4.88 -4.76 21.66
CA GLN A 206 4.64 -6.08 21.06
C GLN A 206 5.87 -6.64 20.34
N ALA A 207 6.98 -5.89 20.28
CA ALA A 207 8.24 -6.33 19.67
C ALA A 207 9.03 -7.23 20.63
N PHE A 208 8.57 -8.46 20.83
CA PHE A 208 9.25 -9.48 21.63
C PHE A 208 8.89 -10.89 21.16
N GLY A 209 9.78 -11.85 21.43
CA GLY A 209 9.61 -13.23 20.95
C GLY A 209 9.66 -13.34 19.44
N SER A 210 8.76 -14.13 18.86
CA SER A 210 8.69 -14.35 17.40
C SER A 210 7.42 -13.73 16.84
N TYR A 211 7.56 -12.98 15.74
CA TYR A 211 6.46 -12.41 14.97
C TYR A 211 6.42 -13.01 13.56
N TYR A 212 5.22 -13.22 13.02
CA TYR A 212 5.00 -13.80 11.71
C TYR A 212 4.13 -12.88 10.86
N LEU A 213 4.62 -12.52 9.68
CA LEU A 213 3.89 -11.75 8.66
C LEU A 213 3.84 -12.55 7.37
N TYR A 214 2.68 -12.55 6.73
CA TYR A 214 2.52 -13.11 5.39
C TYR A 214 1.98 -12.03 4.46
N LEU A 215 2.55 -11.95 3.26
CA LEU A 215 2.11 -11.07 2.18
C LEU A 215 1.75 -11.89 0.96
N ASP A 216 0.71 -11.44 0.27
CA ASP A 216 0.20 -12.08 -0.93
C ASP A 216 -0.38 -11.02 -1.86
N ASP A 217 -0.29 -11.25 -3.16
CA ASP A 217 -1.05 -10.57 -4.21
C ASP A 217 -0.99 -9.03 -4.13
N LEU A 218 0.17 -8.48 -4.47
CA LEU A 218 0.37 -7.05 -4.64
C LEU A 218 -0.28 -6.59 -5.94
N ARG A 219 -1.24 -5.67 -5.84
CA ARG A 219 -1.98 -5.11 -6.97
C ARG A 219 -1.91 -3.59 -6.99
N ALA A 220 -2.15 -3.03 -8.16
CA ALA A 220 -2.37 -1.61 -8.35
C ALA A 220 -3.61 -1.37 -9.21
N VAL A 221 -4.32 -0.27 -8.94
CA VAL A 221 -5.29 0.29 -9.87
C VAL A 221 -4.61 1.45 -10.57
N THR A 222 -4.46 1.35 -11.88
CA THR A 222 -3.75 2.32 -12.71
C THR A 222 -4.63 2.82 -13.84
N ASP A 223 -4.43 4.07 -14.23
CA ASP A 223 -5.07 4.68 -15.38
C ASP A 223 -4.14 4.54 -16.59
N LEU A 224 -4.57 3.73 -17.54
CA LEU A 224 -3.84 3.45 -18.77
C LEU A 224 -4.32 4.29 -19.96
N PHE A 225 -5.19 5.28 -19.72
CA PHE A 225 -5.78 6.08 -20.81
C PHE A 225 -4.72 6.70 -21.72
N ALA A 226 -3.68 7.28 -21.15
CA ALA A 226 -2.62 7.92 -21.91
C ALA A 226 -1.74 6.93 -22.68
N GLU A 227 -1.62 5.68 -22.18
CA GLU A 227 -0.88 4.62 -22.86
C GLU A 227 -1.69 4.01 -24.02
N HIS A 228 -3.00 3.78 -23.78
CA HIS A 228 -3.88 3.16 -24.78
C HIS A 228 -4.41 4.15 -25.83
N SER A 229 -4.40 5.46 -25.53
CA SER A 229 -4.87 6.50 -26.44
C SER A 229 -3.78 6.99 -27.38
N ARG A 230 -2.61 6.40 -27.35
CA ARG A 230 -1.54 6.67 -28.30
C ARG A 230 -1.96 6.10 -29.66
N ASP A 231 -2.03 6.98 -30.66
CA ASP A 231 -2.22 6.53 -32.03
C ASP A 231 -0.94 5.80 -32.46
N PRO A 232 -1.02 4.49 -32.79
CA PRO A 232 0.15 3.73 -33.25
C PRO A 232 0.69 4.25 -34.57
N ASP A 233 -0.13 4.99 -35.32
CA ASP A 233 0.24 5.61 -36.60
C ASP A 233 0.68 7.07 -36.45
N ASP A 234 0.75 7.58 -35.22
CA ASP A 234 1.23 8.94 -34.98
C ASP A 234 2.71 9.03 -35.34
N MET A 235 2.97 9.77 -36.42
CA MET A 235 4.34 9.95 -36.90
C MET A 235 5.12 10.81 -35.93
N VAL A 236 6.27 10.31 -35.51
CA VAL A 236 7.25 11.15 -34.79
C VAL A 236 7.86 12.12 -35.79
N ASP A 237 7.32 13.33 -35.85
CA ASP A 237 7.83 14.41 -36.65
C ASP A 237 9.19 14.85 -36.11
N GLY A 238 10.24 14.25 -36.62
CA GLY A 238 11.62 14.60 -36.29
C GLY A 238 12.16 15.75 -37.21
N TRP A 239 11.56 16.93 -37.11
CA TRP A 239 12.00 18.14 -37.82
C TRP A 239 13.14 18.83 -37.07
#